data_e471d8ef52fded0194e8dd3e7b12c2a5
#
_entry.id   e471d8ef52fded0194e8dd3e7b12c2a5
#
_cell.length_a   1.000
_cell.length_b   1.000
_cell.length_c   1.000
_cell.angle_alpha   90.00
_cell.angle_beta   90.00
_cell.angle_gamma   90.00
#
_symmetry.space_group_name_H-M   'P 1'
#
loop_
_entity.id
_entity.type
_entity.pdbx_description
1 polymer ?
#
loop_
_entity_poly.entity_id
_entity_poly.type
_entity_poly.pdbx_seq_one_letter_code
_entity_poly.pdbx_strand_id
1 'polypeptide(L)'
;RRSSDLKEYVFLLGYCENPKDDKWEALNVIKKEPAKKIMEKFETSEQVNEAFAILNTYWDDLLSRYHVESKDPHVNRMANIWNQYQCMVTFNMSRSASYYESGTGRGMGFRDSCQDLLGFVHLIPERARERILDIAATQFEDGSAYHQYQPLTKQGNLDIGSGFNDDPLWLIAAVAAYLKETGDYSILDEMVAFDCHMEKAAPLFEHLRRSFKYSRTHLGPHKLPLIGRADWNDCLNLNCFSN
;
A
#
# COMPACT_ATOMS: atom_id res chain seq x y z
N ARG A 1 -20.80 -1.15 -44.95
CA ARG A 1 -21.16 0.08 -44.22
C ARG A 1 -20.05 1.11 -44.46
N ARG A 2 -20.39 2.37 -44.77
CA ARG A 2 -19.42 3.45 -44.97
C ARG A 2 -18.98 3.95 -43.59
N SER A 3 -17.73 4.39 -43.42
CA SER A 3 -17.21 4.92 -42.17
C SER A 3 -17.97 6.15 -41.64
N SER A 4 -18.68 6.84 -42.56
CA SER A 4 -19.57 7.97 -42.23
C SER A 4 -20.84 7.62 -41.44
N ASP A 5 -21.13 6.31 -41.28
CA ASP A 5 -22.34 5.85 -40.56
C ASP A 5 -22.03 5.46 -39.10
N LEU A 6 -20.78 5.57 -38.67
CA LEU A 6 -20.36 5.32 -37.28
C LEU A 6 -20.66 6.55 -36.43
N LYS A 7 -21.32 6.32 -35.28
CA LYS A 7 -21.55 7.32 -34.25
C LYS A 7 -20.89 6.81 -32.98
N GLU A 8 -20.12 7.67 -32.34
CA GLU A 8 -19.48 7.40 -31.07
C GLU A 8 -20.23 8.11 -29.95
N TYR A 9 -20.35 7.44 -28.82
CA TYR A 9 -20.96 7.98 -27.60
C TYR A 9 -20.02 7.73 -26.44
N VAL A 10 -19.79 8.76 -25.64
CA VAL A 10 -19.01 8.68 -24.41
C VAL A 10 -19.96 8.57 -23.22
N PHE A 11 -19.76 7.55 -22.40
CA PHE A 11 -20.46 7.35 -21.13
C PHE A 11 -19.46 7.44 -19.99
N LEU A 12 -19.75 8.27 -19.00
CA LEU A 12 -18.89 8.50 -17.86
C LEU A 12 -19.55 7.94 -16.59
N LEU A 13 -18.81 7.14 -15.85
CA LEU A 13 -19.15 6.72 -14.50
C LEU A 13 -17.95 6.99 -13.60
N GLY A 14 -18.17 7.70 -12.51
CA GLY A 14 -17.07 8.06 -11.59
C GLY A 14 -17.56 8.39 -10.19
N TYR A 15 -16.61 8.56 -9.30
CA TYR A 15 -16.80 9.00 -7.93
C TYR A 15 -16.00 10.28 -7.70
N CYS A 16 -16.62 11.26 -7.03
CA CYS A 16 -15.97 12.49 -6.63
C CYS A 16 -16.39 12.82 -5.19
N GLU A 17 -15.44 12.89 -4.30
CA GLU A 17 -15.67 13.25 -2.91
C GLU A 17 -15.42 14.75 -2.69
N ASN A 18 -16.35 15.40 -2.04
CA ASN A 18 -16.18 16.79 -1.60
C ASN A 18 -15.63 16.82 -0.17
N PRO A 19 -14.75 17.77 0.17
CA PRO A 19 -14.35 18.01 1.55
C PRO A 19 -15.57 18.22 2.45
N LYS A 20 -15.48 17.75 3.69
CA LYS A 20 -16.60 17.76 4.65
C LYS A 20 -17.20 19.16 4.83
N ASP A 21 -16.32 20.18 4.87
CA ASP A 21 -16.67 21.58 5.08
C ASP A 21 -17.13 22.32 3.80
N ASP A 22 -16.95 21.70 2.62
CA ASP A 22 -17.31 22.24 1.29
C ASP A 22 -18.22 21.29 0.49
N LYS A 23 -19.01 20.49 1.21
CA LYS A 23 -19.86 19.45 0.61
C LYS A 23 -21.12 20.04 -0.03
N TRP A 24 -21.65 21.11 0.52
CA TRP A 24 -22.97 21.65 0.17
C TRP A 24 -22.87 23.03 -0.45
N GLU A 25 -23.55 23.23 -1.59
CA GLU A 25 -23.72 24.57 -2.19
C GLU A 25 -24.98 25.27 -1.70
N ALA A 26 -25.98 24.50 -1.22
CA ALA A 26 -27.21 24.98 -0.57
C ALA A 26 -27.75 23.89 0.36
N LEU A 27 -28.83 24.18 1.10
CA LEU A 27 -29.46 23.22 2.02
C LEU A 27 -29.85 21.94 1.23
N ASN A 28 -29.23 20.81 1.62
CA ASN A 28 -29.43 19.49 0.98
C ASN A 28 -29.06 19.41 -0.52
N VAL A 29 -28.31 20.38 -1.05
CA VAL A 29 -27.81 20.36 -2.43
C VAL A 29 -26.30 20.13 -2.42
N ILE A 30 -25.86 18.97 -2.88
CA ILE A 30 -24.43 18.63 -2.97
C ILE A 30 -23.78 19.50 -4.05
N LYS A 31 -22.62 20.08 -3.72
CA LYS A 31 -21.79 20.81 -4.66
C LYS A 31 -21.26 19.89 -5.75
N LYS A 32 -21.70 20.11 -6.99
CA LYS A 32 -21.38 19.26 -8.16
C LYS A 32 -20.23 19.78 -9.02
N GLU A 33 -19.79 21.01 -8.74
CA GLU A 33 -18.74 21.66 -9.53
C GLU A 33 -17.46 20.83 -9.66
N PRO A 34 -16.91 20.21 -8.59
CA PRO A 34 -15.72 19.37 -8.72
C PRO A 34 -15.93 18.17 -9.64
N ALA A 35 -17.10 17.52 -9.57
CA ALA A 35 -17.44 16.40 -10.45
C ALA A 35 -17.56 16.84 -11.91
N LYS A 36 -18.20 17.97 -12.18
CA LYS A 36 -18.33 18.53 -13.55
C LYS A 36 -16.98 18.79 -14.18
N LYS A 37 -16.04 19.41 -13.44
CA LYS A 37 -14.66 19.63 -13.90
C LYS A 37 -13.92 18.34 -14.29
N ILE A 38 -14.22 17.24 -13.61
CA ILE A 38 -13.66 15.93 -13.98
C ILE A 38 -14.32 15.44 -15.27
N MET A 39 -15.65 15.57 -15.40
CA MET A 39 -16.38 15.13 -16.58
C MET A 39 -15.96 15.89 -17.85
N GLU A 40 -15.73 17.20 -17.76
CA GLU A 40 -15.27 18.07 -18.87
C GLU A 40 -13.98 17.57 -19.53
N LYS A 41 -13.19 16.77 -18.84
CA LYS A 41 -11.96 16.15 -19.39
C LYS A 41 -12.22 14.98 -20.33
N PHE A 42 -13.45 14.49 -20.41
CA PHE A 42 -13.81 13.27 -21.13
C PHE A 42 -15.09 13.44 -21.97
N GLU A 43 -15.41 14.67 -22.41
CA GLU A 43 -16.63 14.96 -23.13
C GLU A 43 -16.60 14.51 -24.59
N THR A 44 -15.41 14.45 -25.19
CA THR A 44 -15.26 14.10 -26.61
C THR A 44 -14.43 12.82 -26.79
N SER A 45 -14.60 12.16 -27.93
CA SER A 45 -13.81 10.98 -28.28
C SER A 45 -12.30 11.28 -28.34
N GLU A 46 -11.93 12.49 -28.76
CA GLU A 46 -10.53 12.94 -28.82
C GLU A 46 -9.93 13.01 -27.41
N GLN A 47 -10.64 13.61 -26.45
CA GLN A 47 -10.20 13.71 -25.05
C GLN A 47 -10.08 12.31 -24.40
N VAL A 48 -11.00 11.41 -24.69
CA VAL A 48 -10.95 10.03 -24.23
C VAL A 48 -9.72 9.30 -24.81
N ASN A 49 -9.47 9.46 -26.11
CA ASN A 49 -8.30 8.86 -26.77
C ASN A 49 -6.98 9.42 -26.22
N GLU A 50 -6.93 10.72 -25.93
CA GLU A 50 -5.77 11.35 -25.28
C GLU A 50 -5.55 10.77 -23.87
N ALA A 51 -6.60 10.60 -23.08
CA ALA A 51 -6.53 9.98 -21.76
C ALA A 51 -6.01 8.54 -21.82
N PHE A 52 -6.43 7.76 -22.82
CA PHE A 52 -5.86 6.41 -23.05
C PHE A 52 -4.39 6.47 -23.48
N ALA A 53 -4.00 7.43 -24.29
CA ALA A 53 -2.60 7.60 -24.67
C ALA A 53 -1.72 7.93 -23.45
N ILE A 54 -2.17 8.82 -22.58
CA ILE A 54 -1.50 9.16 -21.32
C ILE A 54 -1.39 7.92 -20.41
N LEU A 55 -2.46 7.15 -20.29
CA LEU A 55 -2.46 5.92 -19.49
C LEU A 55 -1.48 4.88 -20.05
N ASN A 56 -1.44 4.70 -21.36
CA ASN A 56 -0.49 3.79 -22.01
C ASN A 56 0.96 4.24 -21.74
N THR A 57 1.26 5.53 -21.92
CA THR A 57 2.60 6.08 -21.62
C THR A 57 2.98 5.82 -20.16
N TYR A 58 2.07 6.02 -19.22
CA TYR A 58 2.32 5.74 -17.80
C TYR A 58 2.73 4.27 -17.57
N TRP A 59 2.00 3.32 -18.18
CA TRP A 59 2.32 1.91 -18.04
C TRP A 59 3.60 1.52 -18.76
N ASP A 60 3.87 2.06 -19.93
CA ASP A 60 5.10 1.81 -20.68
C ASP A 60 6.31 2.32 -19.89
N ASP A 61 6.25 3.52 -19.34
CA ASP A 61 7.30 4.10 -18.49
C ASP A 61 7.54 3.26 -17.23
N LEU A 62 6.46 2.87 -16.55
CA LEU A 62 6.54 2.05 -15.34
C LEU A 62 7.19 0.69 -15.62
N LEU A 63 6.67 -0.03 -16.63
CA LEU A 63 7.11 -1.39 -16.95
C LEU A 63 8.51 -1.43 -17.56
N SER A 64 8.97 -0.32 -18.16
CA SER A 64 10.33 -0.21 -18.72
C SER A 64 11.44 -0.21 -17.66
N ARG A 65 11.11 0.06 -16.39
CA ARG A 65 12.08 0.11 -15.28
C ARG A 65 12.71 -1.25 -14.95
N TYR A 66 12.03 -2.32 -15.31
CA TYR A 66 12.54 -3.68 -15.17
C TYR A 66 12.26 -4.47 -16.44
N HIS A 67 13.32 -4.93 -17.12
CA HIS A 67 13.20 -5.65 -18.38
C HIS A 67 14.09 -6.88 -18.41
N VAL A 68 13.49 -7.99 -18.81
CA VAL A 68 14.16 -9.28 -19.03
C VAL A 68 14.01 -9.67 -20.48
N GLU A 69 15.10 -10.06 -21.11
CA GLU A 69 15.11 -10.63 -22.45
C GLU A 69 15.60 -12.09 -22.40
N SER A 70 14.74 -13.00 -22.81
CA SER A 70 15.04 -14.44 -22.88
C SER A 70 14.58 -15.02 -24.22
N LYS A 71 14.99 -16.27 -24.51
CA LYS A 71 14.53 -16.98 -25.70
C LYS A 71 13.06 -17.41 -25.60
N ASP A 72 12.48 -17.43 -24.39
CA ASP A 72 11.09 -17.83 -24.18
C ASP A 72 10.20 -16.58 -24.07
N PRO A 73 9.29 -16.34 -25.04
CA PRO A 73 8.40 -15.19 -25.02
C PRO A 73 7.38 -15.22 -23.86
N HIS A 74 7.09 -16.40 -23.29
CA HIS A 74 6.20 -16.50 -22.13
C HIS A 74 6.90 -15.98 -20.87
N VAL A 75 8.18 -16.33 -20.69
CA VAL A 75 9.01 -15.77 -19.59
C VAL A 75 9.09 -14.26 -19.71
N ASN A 76 9.37 -13.74 -20.91
CA ASN A 76 9.45 -12.29 -21.13
C ASN A 76 8.13 -11.60 -20.78
N ARG A 77 7.00 -12.15 -21.20
CA ARG A 77 5.67 -11.59 -20.88
C ARG A 77 5.36 -11.63 -19.38
N MET A 78 5.67 -12.74 -18.73
CA MET A 78 5.45 -12.86 -17.28
C MET A 78 6.31 -11.88 -16.50
N ALA A 79 7.62 -11.81 -16.79
CA ALA A 79 8.54 -10.95 -16.07
C ALA A 79 8.29 -9.46 -16.34
N ASN A 80 8.12 -9.08 -17.62
CA ASN A 80 8.08 -7.66 -18.00
C ASN A 80 6.71 -7.00 -17.86
N ILE A 81 5.63 -7.78 -17.79
CA ILE A 81 4.27 -7.25 -17.75
C ILE A 81 3.51 -7.78 -16.53
N TRP A 82 3.23 -9.09 -16.50
CA TRP A 82 2.24 -9.62 -15.57
C TRP A 82 2.68 -9.55 -14.11
N ASN A 83 3.92 -9.89 -13.79
CA ASN A 83 4.40 -9.85 -12.41
C ASN A 83 4.42 -8.40 -11.89
N GLN A 84 4.92 -7.46 -12.68
CA GLN A 84 4.98 -6.05 -12.33
C GLN A 84 3.56 -5.45 -12.19
N TYR A 85 2.68 -5.73 -13.15
CA TYR A 85 1.27 -5.33 -13.08
C TYR A 85 0.60 -5.88 -11.82
N GLN A 86 0.81 -7.16 -11.50
CA GLN A 86 0.22 -7.78 -10.33
C GLN A 86 0.72 -7.15 -9.02
N CYS A 87 2.01 -6.84 -8.91
CA CYS A 87 2.56 -6.12 -7.77
C CYS A 87 1.91 -4.73 -7.61
N MET A 88 1.72 -4.01 -8.71
CA MET A 88 1.08 -2.70 -8.70
C MET A 88 -0.40 -2.77 -8.33
N VAL A 89 -1.12 -3.78 -8.82
CA VAL A 89 -2.52 -4.01 -8.44
C VAL A 89 -2.62 -4.33 -6.95
N THR A 90 -1.78 -5.22 -6.45
CA THR A 90 -1.72 -5.57 -5.03
C THR A 90 -1.46 -4.34 -4.16
N PHE A 91 -0.50 -3.51 -4.54
CA PHE A 91 -0.20 -2.26 -3.85
C PHE A 91 -1.40 -1.30 -3.83
N ASN A 92 -2.02 -1.04 -4.98
CA ASN A 92 -3.11 -0.08 -5.11
C ASN A 92 -4.41 -0.58 -4.46
N MET A 93 -4.71 -1.87 -4.57
CA MET A 93 -5.92 -2.49 -4.04
C MET A 93 -5.78 -2.97 -2.60
N SER A 94 -4.60 -2.87 -2.01
CA SER A 94 -4.33 -3.28 -0.62
C SER A 94 -4.75 -4.74 -0.36
N ARG A 95 -4.51 -5.62 -1.32
CA ARG A 95 -4.96 -7.03 -1.33
C ARG A 95 -6.47 -7.21 -1.23
N SER A 96 -7.24 -6.15 -1.45
CA SER A 96 -8.70 -6.21 -1.47
C SER A 96 -9.20 -6.36 -2.89
N ALA A 97 -9.81 -7.49 -3.22
CA ALA A 97 -10.36 -7.72 -4.55
C ALA A 97 -11.65 -6.92 -4.77
N SER A 98 -12.48 -6.79 -3.72
CA SER A 98 -13.71 -6.03 -3.80
C SER A 98 -14.30 -5.72 -2.43
N TYR A 99 -15.24 -4.80 -2.39
CA TYR A 99 -16.08 -4.53 -1.23
C TYR A 99 -16.80 -5.79 -0.73
N TYR A 100 -17.28 -6.62 -1.62
CA TYR A 100 -18.00 -7.86 -1.29
C TYR A 100 -17.12 -8.88 -0.59
N GLU A 101 -15.84 -8.94 -0.97
CA GLU A 101 -14.89 -9.86 -0.35
C GLU A 101 -14.44 -9.35 1.02
N SER A 102 -14.06 -8.08 1.10
CA SER A 102 -13.33 -7.53 2.25
C SER A 102 -14.20 -6.72 3.20
N GLY A 103 -15.36 -6.25 2.75
CA GLY A 103 -16.19 -5.32 3.51
C GLY A 103 -15.54 -3.94 3.70
N THR A 104 -16.15 -3.10 4.53
CA THR A 104 -15.67 -1.74 4.82
C THR A 104 -14.66 -1.67 5.95
N GLY A 105 -14.60 -2.69 6.80
CA GLY A 105 -13.81 -2.69 8.03
C GLY A 105 -12.44 -3.35 7.92
N ARG A 106 -12.13 -4.01 6.79
CA ARG A 106 -10.86 -4.71 6.64
C ARG A 106 -9.72 -3.72 6.43
N GLY A 107 -8.68 -3.85 7.25
CA GLY A 107 -7.44 -3.11 7.11
C GLY A 107 -6.42 -3.82 6.21
N MET A 108 -5.35 -3.13 5.92
CA MET A 108 -4.13 -3.72 5.33
C MET A 108 -3.30 -4.36 6.44
N GLY A 109 -2.78 -5.58 6.20
CA GLY A 109 -1.82 -6.19 7.11
C GLY A 109 -0.52 -5.39 7.16
N PHE A 110 0.03 -5.23 8.36
CA PHE A 110 1.34 -4.60 8.56
C PHE A 110 2.44 -5.37 7.82
N ARG A 111 2.54 -6.66 8.11
CA ARG A 111 3.45 -7.59 7.44
C ARG A 111 3.21 -7.64 5.93
N ASP A 112 1.94 -7.78 5.55
CA ASP A 112 1.55 -7.89 4.14
C ASP A 112 1.99 -6.67 3.33
N SER A 113 1.79 -5.47 3.86
CA SER A 113 2.21 -4.23 3.21
C SER A 113 3.73 -4.12 3.06
N CYS A 114 4.48 -4.60 4.06
CA CYS A 114 5.94 -4.66 3.99
C CYS A 114 6.41 -5.68 2.95
N GLN A 115 5.77 -6.85 2.86
CA GLN A 115 6.10 -7.87 1.86
C GLN A 115 5.77 -7.40 0.44
N ASP A 116 4.60 -6.78 0.24
CA ASP A 116 4.19 -6.24 -1.05
C ASP A 116 5.17 -5.19 -1.56
N LEU A 117 5.70 -4.36 -0.66
CA LEU A 117 6.71 -3.36 -0.98
C LEU A 117 7.96 -3.98 -1.64
N LEU A 118 8.37 -5.18 -1.24
CA LEU A 118 9.50 -5.86 -1.85
C LEU A 118 9.28 -6.14 -3.35
N GLY A 119 8.03 -6.27 -3.78
CA GLY A 119 7.66 -6.52 -5.17
C GLY A 119 7.56 -5.28 -6.05
N PHE A 120 7.51 -4.07 -5.47
CA PHE A 120 7.31 -2.85 -6.27
C PHE A 120 8.28 -1.69 -5.93
N VAL A 121 9.17 -1.84 -4.97
CA VAL A 121 10.09 -0.78 -4.55
C VAL A 121 10.93 -0.22 -5.72
N HIS A 122 11.32 -1.06 -6.67
CA HIS A 122 12.06 -0.68 -7.86
C HIS A 122 11.19 0.02 -8.91
N LEU A 123 9.87 -0.18 -8.87
CA LEU A 123 8.92 0.43 -9.82
C LEU A 123 8.53 1.85 -9.39
N ILE A 124 8.23 2.05 -8.10
CA ILE A 124 7.70 3.30 -7.55
C ILE A 124 8.33 3.62 -6.19
N PRO A 125 9.65 3.88 -6.14
CA PRO A 125 10.37 4.07 -4.87
C PRO A 125 9.80 5.20 -4.02
N GLU A 126 9.27 6.27 -4.62
CA GLU A 126 8.65 7.39 -3.91
C GLU A 126 7.41 6.92 -3.13
N ARG A 127 6.57 6.10 -3.75
CA ARG A 127 5.37 5.54 -3.11
C ARG A 127 5.73 4.46 -2.08
N ALA A 128 6.83 3.75 -2.31
CA ALA A 128 7.38 2.82 -1.33
C ALA A 128 7.83 3.56 -0.05
N ARG A 129 8.50 4.71 -0.21
CA ARG A 129 8.89 5.58 0.91
C ARG A 129 7.69 6.05 1.73
N GLU A 130 6.66 6.57 1.07
CA GLU A 130 5.40 6.98 1.73
C GLU A 130 4.79 5.81 2.52
N ARG A 131 4.70 4.63 1.91
CA ARG A 131 4.12 3.44 2.54
C ARG A 131 4.92 2.97 3.77
N ILE A 132 6.25 3.04 3.74
CA ILE A 132 7.11 2.74 4.88
C ILE A 132 6.78 3.65 6.06
N LEU A 133 6.67 4.95 5.83
CA LEU A 133 6.36 5.93 6.87
C LEU A 133 4.95 5.73 7.44
N ASP A 134 3.96 5.46 6.57
CA ASP A 134 2.59 5.14 6.99
C ASP A 134 2.52 3.90 7.89
N ILE A 135 3.23 2.83 7.52
CA ILE A 135 3.27 1.59 8.29
C ILE A 135 3.99 1.82 9.62
N ALA A 136 5.15 2.49 9.59
CA ALA A 136 5.93 2.76 10.80
C ALA A 136 5.13 3.59 11.82
N ALA A 137 4.27 4.52 11.36
CA ALA A 137 3.43 5.34 12.23
C ALA A 137 2.38 4.52 13.02
N THR A 138 2.12 3.29 12.64
CA THR A 138 1.22 2.38 13.37
C THR A 138 1.94 1.46 14.36
N GLN A 139 3.24 1.60 14.52
CA GLN A 139 4.03 0.85 15.51
C GLN A 139 3.84 1.43 16.90
N PHE A 140 3.87 0.58 17.92
CA PHE A 140 3.87 0.99 19.32
C PHE A 140 5.27 1.36 19.85
N GLU A 141 5.31 2.13 20.94
CA GLU A 141 6.58 2.57 21.56
C GLU A 141 7.46 1.41 22.06
N ASP A 142 6.88 0.27 22.40
CA ASP A 142 7.60 -0.92 22.82
C ASP A 142 8.26 -1.68 21.66
N GLY A 143 7.92 -1.31 20.41
CA GLY A 143 8.42 -1.91 19.18
C GLY A 143 7.51 -2.97 18.61
N SER A 144 6.39 -3.32 19.26
CA SER A 144 5.32 -4.11 18.65
C SER A 144 4.57 -3.29 17.59
N ALA A 145 3.71 -3.92 16.81
CA ALA A 145 2.94 -3.25 15.78
C ALA A 145 1.50 -3.74 15.76
N TYR A 146 0.60 -2.93 15.24
CA TYR A 146 -0.71 -3.43 14.86
C TYR A 146 -0.58 -4.46 13.76
N HIS A 147 -1.35 -5.54 13.85
CA HIS A 147 -1.39 -6.53 12.79
C HIS A 147 -2.02 -5.98 11.50
N GLN A 148 -2.97 -5.06 11.63
CA GLN A 148 -3.61 -4.38 10.50
C GLN A 148 -3.79 -2.88 10.77
N TYR A 149 -3.79 -2.09 9.70
CA TYR A 149 -4.13 -0.67 9.73
C TYR A 149 -5.08 -0.30 8.59
N GLN A 150 -5.79 0.81 8.75
CA GLN A 150 -6.71 1.33 7.73
C GLN A 150 -5.97 2.31 6.81
N PRO A 151 -5.85 2.03 5.52
CA PRO A 151 -5.05 2.86 4.61
C PRO A 151 -5.60 4.27 4.41
N LEU A 152 -6.91 4.48 4.57
CA LEU A 152 -7.54 5.81 4.43
C LEU A 152 -7.32 6.70 5.66
N THR A 153 -7.44 6.14 6.84
CA THR A 153 -7.27 6.87 8.11
C THR A 153 -5.85 6.81 8.63
N LYS A 154 -5.07 5.86 8.14
CA LYS A 154 -3.70 5.54 8.55
C LYS A 154 -3.57 5.14 10.02
N GLN A 155 -4.66 4.64 10.60
CA GLN A 155 -4.73 4.21 11.99
C GLN A 155 -4.72 2.70 12.11
N GLY A 156 -4.15 2.18 13.21
CA GLY A 156 -4.16 0.77 13.53
C GLY A 156 -5.56 0.22 13.80
N ASN A 157 -5.75 -1.06 13.53
CA ASN A 157 -7.01 -1.76 13.81
C ASN A 157 -7.00 -2.30 15.24
N LEU A 158 -7.75 -1.66 16.14
CA LEU A 158 -7.84 -2.02 17.54
C LEU A 158 -8.51 -3.39 17.78
N ASP A 159 -9.46 -3.80 16.94
CA ASP A 159 -10.18 -5.05 17.11
C ASP A 159 -9.27 -6.27 16.93
N ILE A 160 -8.31 -6.18 16.03
CA ILE A 160 -7.31 -7.22 15.81
C ILE A 160 -6.11 -7.02 16.76
N GLY A 161 -5.75 -5.76 17.01
CA GLY A 161 -4.70 -5.40 17.95
C GLY A 161 -3.29 -5.76 17.47
N SER A 162 -2.43 -6.12 18.41
CA SER A 162 -1.01 -6.40 18.23
C SER A 162 -0.60 -7.75 18.79
N GLY A 163 0.70 -8.02 18.83
CA GLY A 163 1.27 -9.21 19.47
C GLY A 163 1.67 -10.32 18.51
N PHE A 164 1.61 -10.07 17.22
CA PHE A 164 2.21 -10.93 16.19
C PHE A 164 3.71 -10.66 16.17
N ASN A 165 4.50 -11.67 16.44
CA ASN A 165 5.91 -11.46 16.73
C ASN A 165 6.75 -11.08 15.51
N ASP A 166 6.34 -11.49 14.32
CA ASP A 166 7.05 -11.22 13.08
C ASP A 166 6.71 -9.86 12.44
N ASP A 167 5.52 -9.30 12.70
CA ASP A 167 5.09 -8.04 12.11
C ASP A 167 6.16 -6.93 12.18
N PRO A 168 6.73 -6.59 13.35
CA PRO A 168 7.71 -5.51 13.43
C PRO A 168 9.00 -5.78 12.63
N LEU A 169 9.38 -7.04 12.43
CA LEU A 169 10.59 -7.40 11.70
C LEU A 169 10.45 -7.15 10.20
N TRP A 170 9.24 -7.22 9.68
CA TRP A 170 8.97 -6.92 8.27
C TRP A 170 9.20 -5.45 7.91
N LEU A 171 9.01 -4.53 8.86
CA LEU A 171 9.39 -3.14 8.66
C LEU A 171 10.88 -2.98 8.39
N ILE A 172 11.72 -3.72 9.12
CA ILE A 172 13.17 -3.73 8.89
C ILE A 172 13.49 -4.24 7.48
N ALA A 173 12.83 -5.33 7.06
CA ALA A 173 13.02 -5.89 5.72
C ALA A 173 12.61 -4.91 4.62
N ALA A 174 11.47 -4.23 4.78
CA ALA A 174 10.97 -3.24 3.84
C ALA A 174 11.92 -2.04 3.71
N VAL A 175 12.38 -1.47 4.83
CA VAL A 175 13.35 -0.36 4.82
C VAL A 175 14.67 -0.81 4.21
N ALA A 176 15.17 -2.01 4.54
CA ALA A 176 16.40 -2.53 3.95
C ALA A 176 16.29 -2.69 2.42
N ALA A 177 15.14 -3.14 1.91
CA ALA A 177 14.90 -3.23 0.48
C ALA A 177 14.89 -1.83 -0.17
N TYR A 178 14.21 -0.87 0.45
CA TYR A 178 14.18 0.51 -0.03
C TYR A 178 15.59 1.13 -0.10
N LEU A 179 16.38 0.98 0.97
CA LEU A 179 17.76 1.50 1.00
C LEU A 179 18.66 0.85 -0.05
N LYS A 180 18.50 -0.45 -0.29
CA LYS A 180 19.27 -1.17 -1.32
C LYS A 180 18.93 -0.70 -2.73
N GLU A 181 17.67 -0.39 -2.97
CA GLU A 181 17.19 0.05 -4.28
C GLU A 181 17.54 1.51 -4.56
N THR A 182 17.35 2.39 -3.58
CA THR A 182 17.40 3.84 -3.79
C THR A 182 18.70 4.51 -3.35
N GLY A 183 19.38 3.94 -2.33
CA GLY A 183 20.47 4.60 -1.63
C GLY A 183 20.02 5.82 -0.79
N ASP A 184 18.73 6.05 -0.63
CA ASP A 184 18.18 7.17 0.15
C ASP A 184 18.18 6.87 1.64
N TYR A 185 19.30 7.14 2.29
CA TYR A 185 19.46 7.00 3.74
C TYR A 185 18.74 8.09 4.52
N SER A 186 18.26 9.17 3.89
CA SER A 186 17.55 10.26 4.57
C SER A 186 16.23 9.81 5.20
N ILE A 187 15.65 8.72 4.70
CA ILE A 187 14.43 8.12 5.28
C ILE A 187 14.63 7.71 6.74
N LEU A 188 15.84 7.35 7.15
CA LEU A 188 16.14 6.91 8.52
C LEU A 188 16.00 8.02 9.55
N ASP A 189 16.15 9.28 9.12
CA ASP A 189 16.06 10.47 9.96
C ASP A 189 14.64 11.06 9.99
N GLU A 190 13.71 10.53 9.17
CA GLU A 190 12.32 10.98 9.16
C GLU A 190 11.66 10.76 10.51
N MET A 191 11.04 11.84 11.02
CA MET A 191 10.33 11.81 12.29
C MET A 191 8.95 11.15 12.09
N VAL A 192 8.75 9.99 12.69
CA VAL A 192 7.54 9.18 12.57
C VAL A 192 6.90 9.01 13.94
N ALA A 193 5.58 9.15 14.00
CA ALA A 193 4.78 8.95 15.20
C ALA A 193 4.84 7.47 15.66
N PHE A 194 4.68 7.23 16.96
CA PHE A 194 4.27 5.93 17.47
C PHE A 194 2.75 5.93 17.70
N ASP A 195 2.05 4.89 17.25
CA ASP A 195 0.60 4.74 17.36
C ASP A 195 -0.16 5.99 16.87
N CYS A 196 0.33 6.60 15.80
CA CYS A 196 -0.19 7.85 15.22
C CYS A 196 -0.12 9.08 16.15
N HIS A 197 0.62 9.02 17.27
CA HIS A 197 0.78 10.11 18.23
C HIS A 197 2.07 10.91 17.96
N MET A 198 1.95 12.06 17.31
CA MET A 198 3.11 12.89 16.91
C MET A 198 3.93 13.41 18.08
N GLU A 199 3.35 13.58 19.27
CA GLU A 199 4.07 13.95 20.49
C GLU A 199 5.07 12.89 20.96
N LYS A 200 4.96 11.68 20.42
CA LYS A 200 5.86 10.55 20.68
C LYS A 200 6.75 10.20 19.50
N ALA A 201 6.82 11.08 18.50
CA ALA A 201 7.58 10.82 17.29
C ALA A 201 9.08 10.60 17.55
N ALA A 202 9.68 9.71 16.79
CA ALA A 202 11.10 9.44 16.78
C ALA A 202 11.59 9.24 15.33
N PRO A 203 12.91 9.30 15.07
CA PRO A 203 13.43 8.94 13.76
C PRO A 203 13.05 7.51 13.36
N LEU A 204 12.82 7.27 12.08
CA LEU A 204 12.50 5.92 11.58
C LEU A 204 13.54 4.88 12.04
N PHE A 205 14.81 5.26 12.11
CA PHE A 205 15.85 4.36 12.63
C PHE A 205 15.53 3.85 14.04
N GLU A 206 14.95 4.69 14.91
CA GLU A 206 14.55 4.27 16.26
C GLU A 206 13.37 3.26 16.19
N HIS A 207 12.45 3.40 15.25
CA HIS A 207 11.40 2.41 15.00
C HIS A 207 12.00 1.03 14.68
N LEU A 208 12.98 1.00 13.77
CA LEU A 208 13.67 -0.26 13.42
C LEU A 208 14.40 -0.87 14.61
N ARG A 209 15.08 -0.03 15.39
CA ARG A 209 15.79 -0.48 16.60
C ARG A 209 14.83 -1.06 17.64
N ARG A 210 13.65 -0.46 17.82
CA ARG A 210 12.62 -0.96 18.73
C ARG A 210 11.99 -2.24 18.22
N SER A 211 11.72 -2.35 16.92
CA SER A 211 11.26 -3.60 16.28
C SER A 211 12.19 -4.77 16.59
N PHE A 212 13.47 -4.58 16.38
CA PHE A 212 14.48 -5.61 16.67
C PHE A 212 14.57 -5.93 18.16
N LYS A 213 14.54 -4.89 19.02
CA LYS A 213 14.57 -5.06 20.47
C LYS A 213 13.37 -5.86 20.97
N TYR A 214 12.17 -5.58 20.45
CA TYR A 214 10.94 -6.27 20.81
C TYR A 214 11.10 -7.78 20.63
N SER A 215 11.43 -8.24 19.43
CA SER A 215 11.61 -9.67 19.15
C SER A 215 12.75 -10.30 19.96
N ARG A 216 13.83 -9.54 20.22
CA ARG A 216 14.98 -10.01 20.99
C ARG A 216 14.71 -10.15 22.49
N THR A 217 13.74 -9.42 23.03
CA THR A 217 13.40 -9.45 24.48
C THR A 217 12.28 -10.41 24.80
N HIS A 218 11.48 -10.80 23.82
CA HIS A 218 10.39 -11.77 23.96
C HIS A 218 10.88 -13.17 23.60
N LEU A 219 11.63 -13.78 24.51
CA LEU A 219 12.29 -15.07 24.31
C LEU A 219 11.68 -16.13 25.22
N GLY A 220 11.56 -17.33 24.69
CA GLY A 220 11.20 -18.53 25.45
C GLY A 220 12.38 -19.10 26.23
N PRO A 221 12.18 -20.23 26.95
CA PRO A 221 13.18 -20.85 27.80
C PRO A 221 14.45 -21.30 27.05
N HIS A 222 14.34 -21.55 25.75
CA HIS A 222 15.44 -21.91 24.85
C HIS A 222 16.14 -20.69 24.23
N LYS A 223 15.82 -19.46 24.66
CA LYS A 223 16.33 -18.21 24.12
C LYS A 223 16.01 -17.99 22.62
N LEU A 224 14.94 -18.63 22.13
CA LEU A 224 14.36 -18.38 20.83
C LEU A 224 13.20 -17.39 20.97
N PRO A 225 12.97 -16.54 19.98
CA PRO A 225 11.82 -15.63 19.98
C PRO A 225 10.51 -16.41 20.15
N LEU A 226 9.65 -15.91 21.01
CA LEU A 226 8.28 -16.43 21.13
C LEU A 226 7.48 -16.08 19.89
N ILE A 227 6.55 -16.95 19.52
CA ILE A 227 5.61 -16.69 18.43
C ILE A 227 4.66 -15.54 18.79
N GLY A 228 4.39 -15.34 20.08
CA GLY A 228 3.42 -14.39 20.56
C GLY A 228 2.00 -14.85 20.22
N ARG A 229 1.15 -13.93 19.79
CA ARG A 229 -0.23 -14.23 19.40
C ARG A 229 -0.27 -15.09 18.13
N ALA A 230 0.59 -14.81 17.18
CA ALA A 230 0.83 -15.61 15.98
C ALA A 230 2.14 -15.16 15.30
N ASP A 231 2.60 -15.95 14.36
CA ASP A 231 3.64 -15.63 13.40
C ASP A 231 3.09 -15.55 11.98
N TRP A 232 3.94 -15.68 10.99
CA TRP A 232 3.55 -15.67 9.56
C TRP A 232 2.49 -16.72 9.19
N ASN A 233 2.35 -17.78 9.97
CA ASN A 233 1.34 -18.83 9.75
C ASN A 233 -0.06 -18.45 10.28
N ASP A 234 -0.24 -17.30 10.92
CA ASP A 234 -1.50 -16.83 11.46
C ASP A 234 -2.22 -17.87 12.35
N CYS A 235 -1.46 -18.61 13.15
CA CYS A 235 -1.93 -19.70 14.00
C CYS A 235 -2.50 -20.93 13.26
N LEU A 236 -2.27 -21.09 11.98
CA LEU A 236 -2.76 -22.26 11.23
C LEU A 236 -2.28 -23.59 11.80
N ASN A 237 -1.15 -23.61 12.50
CA ASN A 237 -0.58 -24.77 13.18
C ASN A 237 -0.86 -24.79 14.68
N LEU A 238 -1.87 -24.10 15.16
CA LEU A 238 -2.23 -23.98 16.59
C LEU A 238 -1.09 -23.35 17.43
N ASN A 239 -0.28 -22.50 16.86
CA ASN A 239 0.85 -21.85 17.50
C ASN A 239 0.45 -20.86 18.61
N CYS A 240 -0.81 -20.45 18.64
CA CYS A 240 -1.37 -19.53 19.63
C CYS A 240 -1.25 -20.02 21.09
N PHE A 241 -0.89 -21.27 21.30
CA PHE A 241 -0.69 -21.86 22.64
C PHE A 241 0.77 -21.85 23.07
N SER A 242 1.71 -21.40 22.25
CA SER A 242 3.14 -21.33 22.57
C SER A 242 3.50 -19.98 23.20
N ASN A 243 3.05 -19.74 24.40
CA ASN A 243 3.46 -18.60 25.22
C ASN A 243 4.75 -18.88 25.99
#